data_1be7c65bc22d3c5e4bdd90cd4c26995e
#
_entry.id   1be7c65bc22d3c5e4bdd90cd4c26995e
#
_cell.length_a   1.000
_cell.length_b   1.000
_cell.length_c   1.000
_cell.angle_alpha   90.00
_cell.angle_beta   90.00
_cell.angle_gamma   90.00
#
_symmetry.space_group_name_H-M   'P 1'
#
loop_
_entity.id
_entity.type
_entity.pdbx_description
1 polymer ?
#
loop_
_entity_poly.entity_id
_entity_poly.type
_entity_poly.pdbx_seq_one_letter_code
_entity_poly.pdbx_strand_id
1 'polypeptide(L)'
;MAWHAKATGAYSRTSTEGLENATEMANIMAAAGWSIGAIAAMLGNGAGESGLNPWRWEGDNIPTVAQFSEWATSDKHGYGIPGFTPPNTYINSTNSTKYAADGYKPNFADRPGSPLDGAAQTAYMRDTIPQNWSHGLFDYYNDNFTEKGVDIRNFYFITFEQFKLGYVGGSQITLDNLTGAFELCYEKPADWAAASSYRYRCDNAAYWYEYFTGHPPTPTPTTRKLKIWMPMNAWT
;
A
#
# COMPACT_ATOMS: atom_id res chain seq x y z
N MET A 1 9.44 -10.52 -12.91
CA MET A 1 8.02 -10.93 -12.81
C MET A 1 7.18 -9.80 -13.36
N ALA A 2 5.94 -10.06 -13.76
CA ALA A 2 5.09 -9.05 -14.39
C ALA A 2 4.02 -8.58 -13.41
N TRP A 3 3.70 -7.28 -13.42
CA TRP A 3 2.52 -6.76 -12.75
C TRP A 3 1.26 -7.12 -13.52
N HIS A 4 0.19 -7.40 -12.80
CA HIS A 4 -1.12 -7.68 -13.34
C HIS A 4 -2.12 -6.62 -12.89
N ALA A 5 -2.99 -6.20 -13.81
CA ALA A 5 -4.09 -5.30 -13.51
C ALA A 5 -5.33 -5.72 -14.31
N LYS A 6 -6.50 -5.52 -13.72
CA LYS A 6 -7.78 -5.75 -14.37
C LYS A 6 -8.79 -4.68 -13.96
N ALA A 7 -9.73 -4.41 -14.83
CA ALA A 7 -10.69 -3.32 -14.64
C ALA A 7 -11.52 -3.47 -13.35
N THR A 8 -11.87 -4.69 -12.98
CA THR A 8 -12.70 -4.99 -11.80
C THR A 8 -12.20 -6.23 -11.09
N GLY A 9 -12.60 -6.37 -9.83
CA GLY A 9 -12.36 -7.54 -8.98
C GLY A 9 -10.97 -7.59 -8.35
N ALA A 10 -10.92 -8.27 -7.23
CA ALA A 10 -9.71 -8.59 -6.49
C ALA A 10 -8.93 -9.74 -7.14
N TYR A 11 -7.62 -9.79 -6.93
CA TYR A 11 -6.86 -11.02 -7.12
C TYR A 11 -6.93 -11.88 -5.87
N SER A 12 -7.06 -13.18 -6.06
CA SER A 12 -6.89 -14.12 -4.94
C SER A 12 -5.42 -14.14 -4.51
N ARG A 13 -5.16 -14.18 -3.21
CA ARG A 13 -3.80 -14.33 -2.67
C ARG A 13 -3.12 -15.64 -3.11
N THR A 14 -3.88 -16.62 -3.61
CA THR A 14 -3.38 -17.89 -4.13
C THR A 14 -3.32 -17.95 -5.65
N SER A 15 -3.80 -16.91 -6.36
CA SER A 15 -3.68 -16.87 -7.82
C SER A 15 -2.26 -16.48 -8.23
N THR A 16 -1.83 -16.88 -9.42
CA THR A 16 -0.52 -16.51 -9.97
C THR A 16 -0.35 -15.01 -10.00
N GLU A 17 -1.36 -14.28 -10.46
CA GLU A 17 -1.33 -12.83 -10.60
C GLU A 17 -1.26 -12.13 -9.23
N GLY A 18 -2.01 -12.62 -8.24
CA GLY A 18 -1.96 -12.10 -6.87
C GLY A 18 -0.59 -12.32 -6.22
N LEU A 19 0.00 -13.49 -6.41
CA LEU A 19 1.34 -13.82 -5.92
C LEU A 19 2.41 -12.96 -6.61
N GLU A 20 2.32 -12.77 -7.92
CA GLU A 20 3.28 -11.94 -8.66
C GLU A 20 3.19 -10.48 -8.25
N ASN A 21 1.99 -9.90 -8.13
CA ASN A 21 1.81 -8.53 -7.64
C ASN A 21 2.35 -8.35 -6.22
N ALA A 22 2.04 -9.27 -5.30
CA ALA A 22 2.55 -9.24 -3.94
C ALA A 22 4.09 -9.32 -3.90
N THR A 23 4.68 -10.17 -4.75
CA THR A 23 6.12 -10.33 -4.82
C THR A 23 6.81 -9.07 -5.33
N GLU A 24 6.26 -8.41 -6.35
CA GLU A 24 6.81 -7.15 -6.85
C GLU A 24 6.70 -6.03 -5.81
N MET A 25 5.56 -5.92 -5.09
CA MET A 25 5.44 -4.99 -3.96
C MET A 25 6.47 -5.28 -2.88
N ALA A 26 6.62 -6.54 -2.49
CA ALA A 26 7.57 -6.96 -1.47
C ALA A 26 9.02 -6.63 -1.88
N ASN A 27 9.39 -6.85 -3.13
CA ASN A 27 10.72 -6.52 -3.66
C ASN A 27 11.02 -5.01 -3.56
N ILE A 28 10.05 -4.16 -3.92
CA ILE A 28 10.19 -2.69 -3.85
C ILE A 28 10.35 -2.23 -2.38
N MET A 29 9.55 -2.78 -1.46
CA MET A 29 9.59 -2.39 -0.05
C MET A 29 10.84 -2.95 0.65
N ALA A 30 11.24 -4.18 0.36
CA ALA A 30 12.47 -4.78 0.88
C ALA A 30 13.70 -3.99 0.44
N ALA A 31 13.75 -3.52 -0.82
CA ALA A 31 14.81 -2.63 -1.31
C ALA A 31 14.86 -1.29 -0.56
N ALA A 32 13.76 -0.85 0.05
CA ALA A 32 13.68 0.32 0.92
C ALA A 32 13.96 0.01 2.40
N GLY A 33 14.33 -1.22 2.73
CA GLY A 33 14.71 -1.66 4.07
C GLY A 33 13.53 -2.01 4.98
N TRP A 34 12.37 -2.37 4.41
CA TRP A 34 11.24 -2.83 5.20
C TRP A 34 11.44 -4.29 5.63
N SER A 35 11.05 -4.61 6.86
CA SER A 35 11.03 -5.98 7.37
C SER A 35 9.95 -6.83 6.69
N ILE A 36 10.12 -8.14 6.68
CA ILE A 36 9.09 -9.08 6.16
C ILE A 36 7.76 -8.87 6.91
N GLY A 37 7.81 -8.61 8.22
CA GLY A 37 6.61 -8.34 9.01
C GLY A 37 5.86 -7.08 8.55
N ALA A 38 6.58 -5.99 8.32
CA ALA A 38 6.00 -4.75 7.81
C ALA A 38 5.42 -4.90 6.39
N ILE A 39 6.13 -5.62 5.53
CA ILE A 39 5.67 -5.94 4.17
C ILE A 39 4.39 -6.79 4.22
N ALA A 40 4.37 -7.83 5.03
CA ALA A 40 3.22 -8.71 5.18
C ALA A 40 1.99 -7.95 5.74
N ALA A 41 2.20 -7.08 6.72
CA ALA A 41 1.15 -6.21 7.27
C ALA A 41 0.56 -5.28 6.21
N MET A 42 1.40 -4.62 5.41
CA MET A 42 0.97 -3.79 4.28
C MET A 42 0.17 -4.59 3.24
N LEU A 43 0.66 -5.78 2.87
CA LEU A 43 -0.02 -6.65 1.92
C LEU A 43 -1.35 -7.20 2.46
N GLY A 44 -1.42 -7.47 3.76
CA GLY A 44 -2.66 -7.88 4.43
C GLY A 44 -3.73 -6.81 4.34
N ASN A 45 -3.35 -5.55 4.53
CA ASN A 45 -4.22 -4.41 4.37
C ASN A 45 -4.62 -4.21 2.89
N GLY A 46 -3.68 -4.18 1.96
CA GLY A 46 -3.97 -4.06 0.53
C GLY A 46 -4.85 -5.19 -0.04
N ALA A 47 -4.76 -6.40 0.54
CA ALA A 47 -5.68 -7.49 0.21
C ALA A 47 -7.13 -7.18 0.65
N GLY A 48 -7.30 -6.47 1.76
CA GLY A 48 -8.59 -5.98 2.24
C GLY A 48 -9.19 -4.93 1.33
N GLU A 49 -8.37 -4.01 0.80
CA GLU A 49 -8.82 -2.88 -0.01
C GLU A 49 -9.10 -3.28 -1.47
N SER A 50 -8.11 -3.76 -2.17
CA SER A 50 -8.20 -4.00 -3.61
C SER A 50 -7.96 -5.45 -4.04
N GLY A 51 -7.53 -6.32 -3.11
CA GLY A 51 -6.96 -7.61 -3.46
C GLY A 51 -5.70 -7.47 -4.32
N LEU A 52 -4.89 -6.45 -4.04
CA LEU A 52 -3.64 -6.13 -4.75
C LEU A 52 -3.82 -5.85 -6.26
N ASN A 53 -5.03 -5.45 -6.66
CA ASN A 53 -5.30 -5.03 -8.04
C ASN A 53 -5.09 -3.51 -8.16
N PRO A 54 -4.06 -3.03 -8.87
CA PRO A 54 -3.76 -1.60 -8.97
C PRO A 54 -4.81 -0.78 -9.73
N TRP A 55 -5.74 -1.43 -10.42
CA TRP A 55 -6.77 -0.73 -11.19
C TRP A 55 -8.17 -0.82 -10.58
N ARG A 56 -8.30 -1.45 -9.43
CA ARG A 56 -9.60 -1.61 -8.79
C ARG A 56 -10.10 -0.27 -8.24
N TRP A 57 -11.34 0.05 -8.60
CA TRP A 57 -12.13 1.08 -7.94
C TRP A 57 -12.99 0.45 -6.86
N GLU A 58 -13.27 1.21 -5.81
CA GLU A 58 -14.14 0.78 -4.73
C GLU A 58 -15.50 0.30 -5.26
N GLY A 59 -15.99 -0.83 -4.74
CA GLY A 59 -17.23 -1.44 -5.20
C GLY A 59 -17.21 -2.02 -6.61
N ASP A 60 -16.02 -2.16 -7.22
CA ASP A 60 -15.84 -2.64 -8.60
C ASP A 60 -16.57 -1.78 -9.67
N ASN A 61 -16.85 -0.54 -9.35
CA ASN A 61 -17.46 0.42 -10.27
C ASN A 61 -16.37 1.19 -11.01
N ILE A 62 -16.49 1.29 -12.32
CA ILE A 62 -15.57 2.05 -13.16
C ILE A 62 -16.24 3.37 -13.55
N PRO A 63 -15.63 4.54 -13.27
CA PRO A 63 -16.19 5.80 -13.70
C PRO A 63 -16.18 5.90 -15.22
N THR A 64 -17.25 6.41 -15.79
CA THR A 64 -17.25 6.88 -17.17
C THR A 64 -16.33 8.10 -17.31
N VAL A 65 -15.95 8.46 -18.55
CA VAL A 65 -15.15 9.65 -18.81
C VAL A 65 -15.78 10.92 -18.21
N ALA A 66 -17.10 11.03 -18.25
CA ALA A 66 -17.84 12.16 -17.69
C ALA A 66 -17.81 12.19 -16.14
N GLN A 67 -17.82 11.04 -15.49
CA GLN A 67 -17.81 10.91 -14.02
C GLN A 67 -16.38 11.01 -13.44
N PHE A 68 -15.37 10.80 -14.26
CA PHE A 68 -14.00 10.64 -13.77
C PHE A 68 -13.51 11.81 -12.92
N SER A 69 -13.74 13.05 -13.36
CA SER A 69 -13.28 14.24 -12.64
C SER A 69 -13.96 14.38 -11.26
N GLU A 70 -15.23 14.05 -11.17
CA GLU A 70 -15.97 14.05 -9.92
C GLU A 70 -15.44 12.94 -8.98
N TRP A 71 -15.32 11.71 -9.48
CA TRP A 71 -14.88 10.57 -8.71
C TRP A 71 -13.42 10.72 -8.25
N ALA A 72 -12.56 11.26 -9.10
CA ALA A 72 -11.15 11.47 -8.77
C ALA A 72 -10.94 12.40 -7.57
N THR A 73 -11.87 13.34 -7.34
CA THR A 73 -11.81 14.29 -6.22
C THR A 73 -12.70 13.92 -5.04
N SER A 74 -13.50 12.86 -5.18
CA SER A 74 -14.46 12.43 -4.17
C SER A 74 -13.81 11.61 -3.06
N ASP A 75 -14.19 11.87 -1.83
CA ASP A 75 -13.85 11.06 -0.65
C ASP A 75 -14.75 9.82 -0.49
N LYS A 76 -15.61 9.56 -1.47
CA LYS A 76 -16.54 8.41 -1.50
C LYS A 76 -16.08 7.27 -2.39
N HIS A 77 -14.96 7.42 -3.07
CA HIS A 77 -14.45 6.44 -4.02
C HIS A 77 -12.97 6.19 -3.77
N GLY A 78 -12.64 4.96 -3.42
CA GLY A 78 -11.25 4.49 -3.33
C GLY A 78 -10.74 3.95 -4.66
N TYR A 79 -9.44 4.09 -4.92
CA TYR A 79 -8.78 3.58 -6.13
C TYR A 79 -7.44 2.96 -5.83
N GLY A 80 -7.14 1.86 -6.51
CA GLY A 80 -5.82 1.23 -6.49
C GLY A 80 -5.54 0.35 -5.27
N ILE A 81 -4.28 -0.03 -5.10
CA ILE A 81 -3.86 -1.05 -4.14
C ILE A 81 -4.27 -0.72 -2.70
N PRO A 82 -4.02 0.48 -2.17
CA PRO A 82 -4.41 0.83 -0.81
C PRO A 82 -5.78 1.54 -0.75
N GLY A 83 -6.57 1.57 -1.84
CA GLY A 83 -7.81 2.31 -1.84
C GLY A 83 -7.64 3.83 -1.69
N PHE A 84 -6.75 4.45 -2.47
CA PHE A 84 -6.51 5.91 -2.38
C PHE A 84 -7.81 6.73 -2.40
N THR A 85 -8.07 7.44 -1.31
CA THR A 85 -9.28 8.25 -1.13
C THR A 85 -8.91 9.67 -0.66
N PRO A 86 -9.21 10.73 -1.41
CA PRO A 86 -9.72 10.68 -2.78
C PRO A 86 -8.68 10.17 -3.78
N PRO A 87 -9.11 9.58 -4.90
CA PRO A 87 -8.21 8.98 -5.91
C PRO A 87 -7.13 9.92 -6.44
N ASN A 88 -7.39 11.22 -6.54
CA ASN A 88 -6.41 12.21 -7.01
C ASN A 88 -5.23 12.43 -6.06
N THR A 89 -5.29 11.89 -4.86
CA THR A 89 -4.11 11.76 -3.98
C THR A 89 -2.98 11.05 -4.73
N TYR A 90 -3.32 10.04 -5.51
CA TYR A 90 -2.38 9.34 -6.39
C TYR A 90 -2.53 9.74 -7.86
N ILE A 91 -3.76 9.80 -8.40
CA ILE A 91 -4.04 10.08 -9.81
C ILE A 91 -3.87 11.58 -10.11
N ASN A 92 -2.66 11.99 -10.41
CA ASN A 92 -2.38 13.39 -10.83
C ASN A 92 -1.15 13.44 -11.73
N SER A 93 -0.98 14.56 -12.43
CA SER A 93 0.11 14.73 -13.40
C SER A 93 1.51 14.69 -12.78
N THR A 94 1.64 15.13 -11.53
CA THR A 94 2.90 15.10 -10.80
C THR A 94 3.33 13.67 -10.52
N ASN A 95 2.41 12.83 -10.02
CA ASN A 95 2.69 11.42 -9.75
C ASN A 95 2.91 10.62 -11.04
N SER A 96 2.16 10.91 -12.12
CA SER A 96 2.39 10.34 -13.44
C SER A 96 3.83 10.56 -13.92
N THR A 97 4.34 11.77 -13.74
CA THR A 97 5.71 12.10 -14.13
C THR A 97 6.74 11.48 -13.19
N LYS A 98 6.51 11.60 -11.86
CA LYS A 98 7.49 11.18 -10.84
C LYS A 98 7.67 9.67 -10.78
N TYR A 99 6.60 8.90 -10.92
CA TYR A 99 6.61 7.45 -10.74
C TYR A 99 6.52 6.66 -12.05
N ALA A 100 6.54 7.34 -13.19
CA ALA A 100 6.32 6.73 -14.51
C ALA A 100 5.03 5.88 -14.54
N ALA A 101 4.03 6.31 -13.75
CA ALA A 101 2.71 5.72 -13.80
C ALA A 101 2.19 5.79 -15.24
N ASP A 102 1.42 4.79 -15.66
CA ASP A 102 0.80 4.79 -17.00
C ASP A 102 -0.25 5.89 -17.16
N GLY A 103 -0.23 6.70 -16.18
CA GLY A 103 -0.77 8.03 -16.17
C GLY A 103 -2.26 8.06 -15.96
N TYR A 104 -2.60 9.12 -15.33
CA TYR A 104 -3.86 9.77 -15.35
C TYR A 104 -4.39 9.81 -16.79
N LYS A 105 -5.25 8.88 -17.17
CA LYS A 105 -6.06 8.97 -18.37
C LYS A 105 -7.50 8.73 -17.98
N PRO A 106 -8.42 9.62 -18.34
CA PRO A 106 -9.83 9.51 -17.95
C PRO A 106 -10.55 8.31 -18.59
N ASN A 107 -9.90 7.48 -19.36
CA ASN A 107 -10.49 6.36 -20.09
C ASN A 107 -10.01 5.01 -19.56
N PHE A 108 -10.32 4.73 -18.30
CA PHE A 108 -9.96 3.44 -17.68
C PHE A 108 -10.65 2.23 -18.32
N ALA A 109 -11.81 2.42 -18.92
CA ALA A 109 -12.55 1.34 -19.58
C ALA A 109 -11.82 0.75 -20.81
N ASP A 110 -10.98 1.53 -21.47
CA ASP A 110 -10.28 1.15 -22.70
C ASP A 110 -8.82 0.71 -22.47
N ARG A 111 -8.40 0.58 -21.20
CA ARG A 111 -7.04 0.18 -20.91
C ARG A 111 -6.94 -1.32 -20.70
N PRO A 112 -6.19 -2.04 -21.54
CA PRO A 112 -5.58 -3.30 -21.11
C PRO A 112 -4.61 -2.97 -19.97
N GLY A 113 -4.66 -3.74 -18.88
CA GLY A 113 -3.86 -3.50 -17.68
C GLY A 113 -2.42 -3.14 -17.98
N SER A 114 -2.00 -1.96 -17.49
CA SER A 114 -0.59 -1.63 -17.55
C SER A 114 0.12 -2.22 -16.34
N PRO A 115 1.14 -3.06 -16.59
CA PRO A 115 1.94 -3.61 -15.50
C PRO A 115 2.70 -2.51 -14.73
N LEU A 116 2.86 -1.31 -15.29
CA LEU A 116 3.63 -0.24 -14.67
C LEU A 116 2.88 0.48 -13.54
N ASP A 117 1.56 0.47 -13.53
CA ASP A 117 0.79 1.21 -12.52
C ASP A 117 0.93 0.60 -11.11
N GLY A 118 1.02 -0.71 -11.00
CA GLY A 118 1.28 -1.37 -9.72
C GLY A 118 2.63 -0.98 -9.11
N ALA A 119 3.70 -0.93 -9.92
CA ALA A 119 5.01 -0.47 -9.48
C ALA A 119 4.98 1.00 -9.07
N ALA A 120 4.28 1.84 -9.84
CA ALA A 120 4.14 3.27 -9.58
C ALA A 120 3.38 3.53 -8.27
N GLN A 121 2.26 2.84 -8.02
CA GLN A 121 1.51 2.94 -6.78
C GLN A 121 2.34 2.49 -5.58
N THR A 122 3.06 1.38 -5.70
CA THR A 122 3.93 0.88 -4.63
C THR A 122 5.07 1.85 -4.33
N ALA A 123 5.69 2.44 -5.35
CA ALA A 123 6.72 3.46 -5.15
C ALA A 123 6.16 4.75 -4.52
N TYR A 124 4.95 5.15 -4.89
CA TYR A 124 4.24 6.26 -4.26
C TYR A 124 3.96 5.96 -2.79
N MET A 125 3.42 4.79 -2.46
CA MET A 125 3.20 4.36 -1.08
C MET A 125 4.49 4.39 -0.27
N ARG A 126 5.57 3.80 -0.77
CA ARG A 126 6.89 3.81 -0.12
C ARG A 126 7.34 5.23 0.27
N ASP A 127 7.13 6.18 -0.63
CA ASP A 127 7.58 7.57 -0.44
C ASP A 127 6.63 8.38 0.45
N THR A 128 5.35 8.03 0.51
CA THR A 128 4.31 8.83 1.20
C THR A 128 3.88 8.27 2.55
N ILE A 129 4.01 6.97 2.79
CA ILE A 129 3.65 6.36 4.07
C ILE A 129 4.35 7.06 5.25
N PRO A 130 5.67 7.36 5.22
CA PRO A 130 6.34 8.03 6.33
C PRO A 130 5.75 9.40 6.66
N GLN A 131 5.28 10.12 5.65
CA GLN A 131 4.74 11.48 5.78
C GLN A 131 3.29 11.50 6.25
N ASN A 132 2.54 10.44 5.95
CA ASN A 132 1.12 10.31 6.25
C ASN A 132 0.86 9.50 7.52
N TRP A 133 1.90 8.92 8.14
CA TRP A 133 1.79 8.18 9.39
C TRP A 133 1.39 9.10 10.54
N SER A 134 0.27 8.87 11.18
CA SER A 134 -0.20 9.73 12.26
C SER A 134 -0.97 8.98 13.35
N HIS A 135 -1.00 9.56 14.55
CA HIS A 135 -1.65 9.02 15.74
C HIS A 135 -2.80 9.95 16.24
N GLY A 136 -3.37 10.78 15.35
CA GLY A 136 -4.35 11.80 15.74
C GLY A 136 -5.80 11.30 15.91
N LEU A 137 -6.08 10.01 15.69
CA LEU A 137 -7.44 9.45 15.67
C LEU A 137 -7.66 8.36 16.74
N PHE A 138 -6.91 8.38 17.85
CA PHE A 138 -7.00 7.32 18.87
C PHE A 138 -8.42 7.16 19.41
N ASP A 139 -9.01 8.23 19.89
CA ASP A 139 -10.36 8.19 20.49
C ASP A 139 -11.42 7.79 19.45
N TYR A 140 -11.21 8.14 18.19
CA TYR A 140 -12.10 7.77 17.10
C TYR A 140 -12.18 6.26 16.87
N TYR A 141 -11.08 5.53 17.04
CA TYR A 141 -11.03 4.08 16.81
C TYR A 141 -11.26 3.25 18.08
N ASN A 142 -10.90 3.80 19.24
CA ASN A 142 -10.76 3.03 20.46
C ASN A 142 -12.04 2.27 20.87
N ASP A 143 -13.20 2.91 20.77
CA ASP A 143 -14.45 2.33 21.24
C ASP A 143 -14.88 1.12 20.39
N ASN A 144 -14.85 1.24 19.06
CA ASN A 144 -15.24 0.15 18.16
C ASN A 144 -14.29 -1.05 18.27
N PHE A 145 -12.99 -0.82 18.44
CA PHE A 145 -12.02 -1.90 18.65
C PHE A 145 -12.18 -2.55 20.02
N THR A 146 -12.44 -1.77 21.06
CA THR A 146 -12.72 -2.27 22.42
C THR A 146 -13.96 -3.15 22.44
N GLU A 147 -15.04 -2.80 21.75
CA GLU A 147 -16.23 -3.64 21.59
C GLU A 147 -15.93 -4.99 20.91
N LYS A 148 -14.91 -5.06 20.08
CA LYS A 148 -14.41 -6.28 19.44
C LYS A 148 -13.35 -7.03 20.28
N GLY A 149 -13.05 -6.53 21.48
CA GLY A 149 -12.05 -7.13 22.38
C GLY A 149 -10.61 -6.89 21.92
N VAL A 150 -10.35 -5.85 21.14
CA VAL A 150 -9.02 -5.48 20.65
C VAL A 150 -8.55 -4.22 21.34
N ASP A 151 -7.42 -4.28 22.04
CA ASP A 151 -6.77 -3.12 22.66
C ASP A 151 -5.82 -2.46 21.66
N ILE A 152 -6.25 -1.36 21.05
CA ILE A 152 -5.44 -0.63 20.06
C ILE A 152 -4.20 0.04 20.65
N ARG A 153 -4.08 0.19 21.98
CA ARG A 153 -2.87 0.73 22.61
C ARG A 153 -1.64 -0.11 22.31
N ASN A 154 -1.83 -1.39 22.01
CA ASN A 154 -0.75 -2.31 21.67
C ASN A 154 -0.07 -1.98 20.33
N PHE A 155 -0.73 -1.22 19.45
CA PHE A 155 -0.20 -0.94 18.10
C PHE A 155 -0.39 0.48 17.61
N TYR A 156 -1.37 1.23 18.10
CA TYR A 156 -1.68 2.56 17.59
C TYR A 156 -0.53 3.56 17.73
N PHE A 157 0.31 3.40 18.76
CA PHE A 157 1.44 4.31 19.00
C PHE A 157 2.78 3.82 18.42
N ILE A 158 2.76 2.76 17.60
CA ILE A 158 3.93 2.32 16.86
C ILE A 158 4.32 3.41 15.85
N THR A 159 5.54 3.92 15.96
CA THR A 159 6.06 4.90 14.99
C THR A 159 6.31 4.25 13.64
N PHE A 160 6.38 5.06 12.57
CA PHE A 160 6.68 4.53 11.25
C PHE A 160 8.01 3.75 11.20
N GLU A 161 9.06 4.24 11.85
CA GLU A 161 10.36 3.53 11.86
C GLU A 161 10.29 2.20 12.64
N GLN A 162 9.57 2.15 13.76
CA GLN A 162 9.32 0.89 14.48
C GLN A 162 8.52 -0.09 13.63
N PHE A 163 7.47 0.39 12.97
CA PHE A 163 6.69 -0.40 12.02
C PHE A 163 7.57 -0.95 10.90
N LYS A 164 8.29 -0.08 10.19
CA LYS A 164 9.17 -0.45 9.08
C LYS A 164 10.16 -1.53 9.45
N LEU A 165 10.78 -1.40 10.62
CA LEU A 165 11.77 -2.36 11.12
C LEU A 165 11.13 -3.61 11.75
N GLY A 166 9.88 -3.54 12.21
CA GLY A 166 9.20 -4.61 12.94
C GLY A 166 9.68 -4.77 14.38
N TYR A 167 10.31 -3.76 14.98
CA TYR A 167 10.89 -3.81 16.32
C TYR A 167 10.60 -2.56 17.14
N VAL A 168 10.41 -2.75 18.45
CA VAL A 168 10.33 -1.70 19.47
C VAL A 168 11.14 -2.10 20.70
N GLY A 169 12.03 -1.23 21.16
CA GLY A 169 12.84 -1.49 22.37
C GLY A 169 13.66 -2.80 22.33
N GLY A 170 14.07 -3.26 21.14
CA GLY A 170 14.78 -4.54 20.96
C GLY A 170 13.89 -5.77 20.88
N SER A 171 12.57 -5.63 21.05
CA SER A 171 11.60 -6.72 20.91
C SER A 171 10.88 -6.67 19.56
N GLN A 172 10.63 -7.82 18.96
CA GLN A 172 9.85 -7.93 17.73
C GLN A 172 8.39 -7.56 18.00
N ILE A 173 7.82 -6.72 17.12
CA ILE A 173 6.40 -6.38 17.14
C ILE A 173 5.63 -7.55 16.51
N THR A 174 4.51 -7.95 17.12
CA THR A 174 3.67 -9.01 16.55
C THR A 174 3.09 -8.60 15.21
N LEU A 175 2.81 -9.56 14.35
CA LEU A 175 2.28 -9.30 13.01
C LEU A 175 0.90 -8.63 13.07
N ASP A 176 0.03 -9.05 14.00
CA ASP A 176 -1.27 -8.42 14.22
C ASP A 176 -1.13 -6.95 14.60
N ASN A 177 -0.16 -6.62 15.47
CA ASN A 177 0.11 -5.24 15.85
C ASN A 177 0.67 -4.41 14.68
N LEU A 178 1.53 -4.98 13.86
CA LEU A 178 1.99 -4.31 12.63
C LEU A 178 0.82 -4.06 11.67
N THR A 179 -0.08 -5.05 11.51
CA THR A 179 -1.25 -4.94 10.63
C THR A 179 -2.19 -3.83 11.10
N GLY A 180 -2.51 -3.78 12.40
CA GLY A 180 -3.35 -2.74 12.97
C GLY A 180 -2.68 -1.35 12.94
N ALA A 181 -1.38 -1.27 13.16
CA ALA A 181 -0.64 -0.01 13.05
C ALA A 181 -0.73 0.56 11.62
N PHE A 182 -0.56 -0.27 10.60
CA PHE A 182 -0.69 0.15 9.20
C PHE A 182 -2.11 0.63 8.89
N GLU A 183 -3.12 -0.15 9.29
CA GLU A 183 -4.53 0.17 9.10
C GLU A 183 -4.91 1.53 9.70
N LEU A 184 -4.58 1.75 10.99
CA LEU A 184 -5.04 2.93 11.71
C LEU A 184 -4.13 4.16 11.55
N CYS A 185 -2.84 3.99 11.34
CA CYS A 185 -1.91 5.11 11.24
C CYS A 185 -1.69 5.60 9.81
N TYR A 186 -1.90 4.76 8.81
CA TYR A 186 -1.72 5.10 7.40
C TYR A 186 -3.02 5.09 6.60
N GLU A 187 -3.76 3.99 6.54
CA GLU A 187 -4.97 3.88 5.70
C GLU A 187 -6.14 4.67 6.26
N LYS A 188 -6.32 4.65 7.58
CA LYS A 188 -7.35 5.42 8.31
C LYS A 188 -8.76 5.22 7.76
N PRO A 189 -9.24 3.97 7.66
CA PRO A 189 -10.59 3.70 7.23
C PRO A 189 -11.62 4.25 8.24
N ALA A 190 -12.91 4.23 7.89
CA ALA A 190 -13.96 4.53 8.86
C ALA A 190 -13.87 3.57 10.07
N ASP A 191 -14.12 4.05 11.27
CA ASP A 191 -13.90 3.35 12.54
C ASP A 191 -14.56 1.96 12.59
N TRP A 192 -15.85 1.89 12.23
CA TRP A 192 -16.60 0.62 12.16
C TRP A 192 -16.03 -0.35 11.12
N ALA A 193 -15.52 0.18 10.00
CA ALA A 193 -14.91 -0.61 8.94
C ALA A 193 -13.57 -1.18 9.40
N ALA A 194 -12.73 -0.36 10.06
CA ALA A 194 -11.47 -0.80 10.65
C ALA A 194 -11.68 -1.96 11.61
N ALA A 195 -12.50 -1.77 12.65
CA ALA A 195 -12.73 -2.80 13.66
C ALA A 195 -13.36 -4.08 13.09
N SER A 196 -14.18 -4.00 12.03
CA SER A 196 -14.81 -5.17 11.40
C SER A 196 -13.86 -5.91 10.46
N SER A 197 -12.95 -5.22 9.78
CA SER A 197 -12.01 -5.80 8.82
C SER A 197 -10.69 -6.27 9.43
N TYR A 198 -10.35 -5.82 10.64
CA TYR A 198 -9.06 -6.05 11.29
C TYR A 198 -8.60 -7.51 11.24
N ARG A 199 -9.46 -8.45 11.67
CA ARG A 199 -9.11 -9.88 11.67
C ARG A 199 -8.85 -10.43 10.29
N TYR A 200 -9.66 -10.05 9.32
CA TYR A 200 -9.45 -10.43 7.92
C TYR A 200 -8.10 -9.92 7.38
N ARG A 201 -7.72 -8.70 7.75
CA ARG A 201 -6.41 -8.12 7.38
C ARG A 201 -5.26 -8.87 8.06
N CYS A 202 -5.40 -9.22 9.35
CA CYS A 202 -4.42 -10.03 10.08
C CYS A 202 -4.24 -11.43 9.45
N ASP A 203 -5.33 -12.10 9.07
CA ASP A 203 -5.27 -13.42 8.42
C ASP A 203 -4.58 -13.35 7.04
N ASN A 204 -4.79 -12.28 6.29
CA ASN A 204 -4.05 -12.06 5.05
C ASN A 204 -2.59 -11.73 5.31
N ALA A 205 -2.28 -10.93 6.32
CA ALA A 205 -0.91 -10.64 6.71
C ALA A 205 -0.15 -11.91 7.14
N ALA A 206 -0.80 -12.78 7.92
CA ALA A 206 -0.21 -14.07 8.31
C ALA A 206 0.13 -14.95 7.11
N TYR A 207 -0.76 -15.02 6.12
CA TYR A 207 -0.51 -15.74 4.87
C TYR A 207 0.73 -15.18 4.14
N TRP A 208 0.85 -13.85 3.99
CA TRP A 208 1.98 -13.23 3.32
C TRP A 208 3.28 -13.37 4.11
N TYR A 209 3.21 -13.29 5.43
CA TYR A 209 4.37 -13.50 6.29
C TYR A 209 4.95 -14.90 6.13
N GLU A 210 4.10 -15.93 6.16
CA GLU A 210 4.50 -17.32 5.94
C GLU A 210 5.08 -17.50 4.54
N TYR A 211 4.41 -16.98 3.52
CA TYR A 211 4.87 -17.06 2.14
C TYR A 211 6.27 -16.46 1.97
N PHE A 212 6.49 -15.22 2.43
CA PHE A 212 7.79 -14.55 2.26
C PHE A 212 8.87 -15.01 3.23
N THR A 213 8.52 -15.68 4.32
CA THR A 213 9.51 -16.38 5.15
C THR A 213 10.10 -17.57 4.40
N GLY A 214 9.26 -18.29 3.64
CA GLY A 214 9.71 -19.37 2.75
C GLY A 214 10.29 -18.91 1.40
N HIS A 215 9.91 -17.71 0.94
CA HIS A 215 10.31 -17.13 -0.35
C HIS A 215 10.74 -15.67 -0.17
N PRO A 216 11.91 -15.40 0.41
CA PRO A 216 12.34 -14.04 0.71
C PRO A 216 12.31 -13.11 -0.50
N PRO A 217 11.83 -11.87 -0.36
CA PRO A 217 11.84 -10.89 -1.43
C PRO A 217 13.28 -10.64 -1.91
N THR A 218 13.43 -10.53 -3.21
CA THR A 218 14.72 -10.15 -3.81
C THR A 218 14.70 -8.64 -4.05
N PRO A 219 15.49 -7.84 -3.31
CA PRO A 219 15.50 -6.40 -3.50
C PRO A 219 15.85 -6.04 -4.95
N THR A 220 14.93 -5.41 -5.65
CA THR A 220 15.19 -4.88 -6.98
C THR A 220 16.08 -3.65 -6.83
N PRO A 221 17.30 -3.62 -7.40
CA PRO A 221 18.16 -2.46 -7.32
C PRO A 221 17.42 -1.26 -7.90
N THR A 222 17.18 -0.24 -7.08
CA THR A 222 16.72 1.05 -7.57
C THR A 222 17.86 1.64 -8.39
N THR A 223 17.77 1.52 -9.72
CA THR A 223 18.69 2.21 -10.64
C THR A 223 18.39 3.71 -10.63
N ARG A 224 18.55 4.36 -9.48
CA ARG A 224 18.87 5.78 -9.47
C ARG A 224 20.29 5.89 -10.03
N LYS A 225 20.42 6.18 -11.30
CA LYS A 225 21.64 6.80 -11.83
C LYS A 225 21.79 8.10 -11.07
N LEU A 226 22.51 8.07 -9.95
CA LEU A 226 23.11 9.27 -9.39
C LEU A 226 23.95 9.86 -10.52
N LYS A 227 23.43 10.91 -11.19
CA LYS A 227 24.29 11.82 -11.94
C LYS A 227 25.19 12.47 -10.90
N ILE A 228 26.31 11.83 -10.61
CA ILE A 228 27.41 12.50 -9.91
C ILE A 228 27.90 13.54 -10.92
N TRP A 229 27.46 14.78 -10.75
CA TRP A 229 28.11 15.93 -11.34
C TRP A 229 29.47 16.04 -10.61
N MET A 230 30.51 15.43 -11.19
CA MET A 230 31.86 15.83 -10.86
C MET A 230 32.11 17.16 -11.60
N PRO A 231 32.41 18.25 -10.90
CA PRO A 231 32.90 19.44 -11.56
C PRO A 231 34.23 19.08 -12.21
N MET A 232 34.29 19.03 -13.54
CA MET A 232 35.54 19.02 -14.28
C MET A 232 36.14 20.43 -14.20
N ASN A 233 36.83 20.77 -13.15
CA ASN A 233 37.76 21.88 -13.12
C ASN A 233 38.63 21.82 -11.83
N ALA A 234 39.70 21.11 -11.89
CA ALA A 234 40.84 21.29 -11.04
C ALA A 234 42.08 20.57 -11.59
N TRP A 235 42.53 21.00 -12.79
CA TRP A 235 43.92 20.81 -13.19
C TRP A 235 44.27 21.97 -14.15
N THR A 236 44.70 23.06 -13.62
CA THR A 236 45.71 23.99 -14.17
C THR A 236 46.59 24.44 -13.04
#